data_0b39980fc74071dc8fbde90faf3180eb
#
_entry.id   0b39980fc74071dc8fbde90faf3180eb
#
_cell.length_a   1.000
_cell.length_b   1.000
_cell.length_c   1.000
_cell.angle_alpha   90.00
_cell.angle_beta   90.00
_cell.angle_gamma   90.00
#
_symmetry.space_group_name_H-M   'P 1'
#
loop_
_entity.id
_entity.type
_entity.pdbx_description
1 polymer ?
#
loop_
_entity_poly.entity_id
_entity_poly.type
_entity_poly.pdbx_seq_one_letter_code
_entity_poly.pdbx_strand_id
1 'polypeptide(L)'
;MSLLLNILLSILPFGSPVHVPVQLAGNFGEPRPNHFHGGIDIKTEREVNLGVYSIADGYISSAIVEKYGYGRAILVTHPNGYTSCYVHLNRFTPQIEAAVRKWQYQHQQFACDVKFRPGEFPVKKGQFIALSGNTGSSQGPHIHLEMHKTTNGNLYDPLNFLKGIVKDKTAPAVYSFKSYPQPGEGVFQHS
;
A
#
# COMPACT_ATOMS: atom_id res chain seq x y z
N MET A 1 1.15 9.47 -29.96
CA MET A 1 1.70 10.00 -28.69
C MET A 1 2.97 9.21 -28.37
N SER A 2 4.07 9.90 -28.32
CA SER A 2 5.43 9.41 -28.56
C SER A 2 5.99 8.56 -27.43
N LEU A 3 6.79 7.54 -27.77
CA LEU A 3 7.64 6.73 -26.88
C LEU A 3 8.45 7.59 -25.88
N LEU A 4 8.87 8.77 -26.29
CA LEU A 4 9.55 9.79 -25.47
C LEU A 4 8.67 10.31 -24.30
N LEU A 5 7.36 10.47 -24.49
CA LEU A 5 6.44 10.91 -23.44
C LEU A 5 6.26 9.83 -22.37
N ASN A 6 6.25 8.57 -22.78
CA ASN A 6 6.18 7.43 -21.83
C ASN A 6 7.47 7.25 -21.03
N ILE A 7 8.62 7.53 -21.63
CA ILE A 7 9.94 7.52 -20.94
C ILE A 7 10.01 8.70 -19.95
N LEU A 8 9.52 9.88 -20.30
CA LEU A 8 9.54 11.06 -19.42
C LEU A 8 8.59 10.86 -18.21
N LEU A 9 7.43 10.23 -18.39
CA LEU A 9 6.51 9.88 -17.30
C LEU A 9 7.08 8.83 -16.32
N SER A 10 7.97 7.94 -16.80
CA SER A 10 8.62 6.95 -15.95
C SER A 10 9.75 7.52 -15.06
N ILE A 11 10.20 8.76 -15.32
CA ILE A 11 11.31 9.44 -14.61
C ILE A 11 10.78 10.37 -13.50
N LEU A 12 9.47 10.67 -13.46
CA LEU A 12 8.92 11.54 -12.42
C LEU A 12 9.01 10.83 -11.06
N PRO A 13 9.71 11.41 -10.07
CA PRO A 13 9.85 10.79 -8.77
C PRO A 13 8.47 10.65 -8.11
N PHE A 14 8.24 9.51 -7.48
CA PHE A 14 7.06 9.30 -6.66
C PHE A 14 7.03 10.32 -5.51
N GLY A 15 5.83 10.71 -5.10
CA GLY A 15 5.61 11.63 -3.98
C GLY A 15 5.42 10.90 -2.65
N SER A 16 5.37 11.67 -1.56
CA SER A 16 5.02 11.13 -0.26
C SER A 16 3.52 10.78 -0.20
N PRO A 17 3.16 9.63 0.40
CA PRO A 17 1.75 9.29 0.67
C PRO A 17 1.14 10.11 1.81
N VAL A 18 1.96 10.84 2.57
CA VAL A 18 1.56 11.70 3.70
C VAL A 18 2.30 13.03 3.67
N HIS A 19 1.75 14.07 4.29
CA HIS A 19 2.39 15.39 4.39
C HIS A 19 3.17 15.60 5.70
N VAL A 20 3.35 14.53 6.49
CA VAL A 20 4.25 14.51 7.65
C VAL A 20 5.54 13.75 7.29
N PRO A 21 6.63 13.89 8.06
CA PRO A 21 7.84 13.09 7.82
C PRO A 21 7.53 11.59 7.86
N VAL A 22 7.88 10.88 6.80
CA VAL A 22 7.63 9.43 6.69
C VAL A 22 8.53 8.68 7.67
N GLN A 23 7.91 8.03 8.65
CA GLN A 23 8.55 7.12 9.60
C GLN A 23 7.94 5.73 9.44
N LEU A 24 8.77 4.70 9.36
CA LEU A 24 8.32 3.33 9.21
C LEU A 24 8.04 2.67 10.57
N ALA A 25 6.98 1.87 10.61
CA ALA A 25 6.65 0.94 11.68
C ALA A 25 6.92 -0.51 11.26
N GLY A 26 6.98 -0.79 9.96
CA GLY A 26 7.24 -2.10 9.38
C GLY A 26 7.85 -1.98 7.98
N ASN A 27 8.75 -2.90 7.65
CA ASN A 27 9.44 -2.94 6.36
C ASN A 27 8.87 -4.03 5.46
N PHE A 28 9.08 -3.86 4.15
CA PHE A 28 8.77 -4.90 3.16
C PHE A 28 9.59 -6.17 3.44
N GLY A 29 8.93 -7.34 3.35
CA GLY A 29 9.58 -8.64 3.55
C GLY A 29 9.80 -9.03 5.01
N GLU A 30 9.36 -8.23 6.01
CA GLU A 30 9.43 -8.64 7.41
C GLU A 30 8.64 -9.93 7.66
N PRO A 31 9.18 -10.90 8.41
CA PRO A 31 8.42 -12.08 8.83
C PRO A 31 7.23 -11.69 9.70
N ARG A 32 6.05 -12.17 9.33
CA ARG A 32 4.80 -12.12 10.12
C ARG A 32 4.40 -13.55 10.49
N PRO A 33 3.46 -13.80 11.39
CA PRO A 33 3.14 -15.15 11.89
C PRO A 33 2.88 -16.20 10.81
N ASN A 34 2.32 -15.81 9.65
CA ASN A 34 1.91 -16.73 8.58
C ASN A 34 2.24 -16.24 7.16
N HIS A 35 2.96 -15.11 7.02
CA HIS A 35 3.32 -14.54 5.71
C HIS A 35 4.51 -13.58 5.85
N PHE A 36 5.06 -13.12 4.74
CA PHE A 36 5.97 -11.99 4.69
C PHE A 36 5.19 -10.70 4.47
N HIS A 37 5.64 -9.61 5.09
CA HIS A 37 5.01 -8.29 4.96
C HIS A 37 5.06 -7.80 3.51
N GLY A 38 3.89 -7.59 2.89
CA GLY A 38 3.74 -7.28 1.47
C GLY A 38 4.01 -5.83 1.09
N GLY A 39 4.24 -4.95 2.05
CA GLY A 39 4.42 -3.52 1.85
C GLY A 39 5.29 -2.88 2.92
N ILE A 40 5.06 -1.61 3.16
CA ILE A 40 5.64 -0.85 4.28
C ILE A 40 4.53 -0.28 5.16
N ASP A 41 4.76 -0.24 6.47
CA ASP A 41 3.84 0.39 7.43
C ASP A 41 4.37 1.78 7.78
N ILE A 42 3.58 2.81 7.46
CA ILE A 42 3.91 4.22 7.67
C ILE A 42 3.15 4.71 8.90
N LYS A 43 3.89 5.22 9.89
CA LYS A 43 3.31 5.77 11.13
C LYS A 43 2.43 7.00 10.83
N THR A 44 1.29 7.07 11.51
CA THR A 44 0.36 8.20 11.47
C THR A 44 0.26 8.88 12.84
N GLU A 45 1.38 9.00 13.56
CA GLU A 45 1.48 9.63 14.89
C GLU A 45 0.50 9.02 15.93
N ARG A 46 0.13 7.75 15.72
CA ARG A 46 -0.87 6.98 16.50
C ARG A 46 -2.31 7.51 16.35
N GLU A 47 -2.56 8.31 15.35
CA GLU A 47 -3.87 8.90 15.09
C GLU A 47 -4.49 8.37 13.79
N VAL A 48 -5.81 8.41 13.73
CA VAL A 48 -6.59 8.21 12.51
C VAL A 48 -6.89 9.56 11.85
N ASN A 49 -7.33 9.52 10.59
CA ASN A 49 -7.72 10.71 9.80
C ASN A 49 -6.57 11.63 9.38
N LEU A 50 -5.33 11.16 9.39
CA LEU A 50 -4.27 11.83 8.65
C LEU A 50 -4.55 11.73 7.14
N GLY A 51 -4.33 12.82 6.40
CA GLY A 51 -4.53 12.82 4.94
C GLY A 51 -3.61 11.85 4.22
N VAL A 52 -4.19 11.07 3.31
CA VAL A 52 -3.49 10.13 2.44
C VAL A 52 -3.53 10.65 1.01
N TYR A 53 -2.38 10.65 0.34
CA TYR A 53 -2.18 11.28 -0.96
C TYR A 53 -1.62 10.29 -1.97
N SER A 54 -2.04 10.43 -3.24
CA SER A 54 -1.51 9.60 -4.32
C SER A 54 -0.02 9.88 -4.53
N ILE A 55 0.80 8.82 -4.52
CA ILE A 55 2.26 8.94 -4.69
C ILE A 55 2.67 9.28 -6.13
N ALA A 56 1.78 9.10 -7.11
CA ALA A 56 2.04 9.43 -8.53
C ALA A 56 0.74 9.73 -9.27
N ASP A 57 0.85 10.27 -10.48
CA ASP A 57 -0.27 10.41 -11.40
C ASP A 57 -0.86 9.03 -11.74
N GLY A 58 -2.18 8.97 -11.93
CA GLY A 58 -2.87 7.73 -12.27
C GLY A 58 -4.38 7.86 -12.21
N TYR A 59 -5.05 6.77 -11.88
CA TYR A 59 -6.48 6.76 -11.58
C TYR A 59 -6.77 5.74 -10.47
N ILE A 60 -7.78 6.01 -9.65
CA ILE A 60 -8.26 5.03 -8.68
C ILE A 60 -8.90 3.89 -9.45
N SER A 61 -8.29 2.71 -9.41
CA SER A 61 -8.72 1.52 -10.13
C SER A 61 -9.59 0.59 -9.29
N SER A 62 -9.49 0.71 -7.95
CA SER A 62 -10.30 -0.09 -7.03
C SER A 62 -10.47 0.61 -5.69
N ALA A 63 -11.65 0.39 -5.07
CA ALA A 63 -11.91 0.67 -3.65
C ALA A 63 -12.44 -0.58 -2.98
N ILE A 64 -11.72 -1.04 -1.94
CA ILE A 64 -12.00 -2.26 -1.19
C ILE A 64 -12.60 -1.88 0.17
N VAL A 65 -13.62 -2.62 0.60
CA VAL A 65 -14.15 -2.58 1.97
C VAL A 65 -14.33 -4.01 2.44
N GLU A 66 -13.66 -4.37 3.51
CA GLU A 66 -13.78 -5.68 4.15
C GLU A 66 -13.62 -5.59 5.67
N LYS A 67 -14.09 -6.60 6.39
CA LYS A 67 -14.05 -6.60 7.85
C LYS A 67 -12.65 -6.88 8.39
N TYR A 68 -11.92 -7.76 7.74
CA TYR A 68 -10.55 -8.20 8.08
C TYR A 68 -9.60 -7.86 6.91
N GLY A 69 -8.38 -8.36 6.92
CA GLY A 69 -7.42 -8.12 5.83
C GLY A 69 -7.10 -6.63 5.68
N TYR A 70 -7.30 -6.10 4.50
CA TYR A 70 -7.03 -4.69 4.18
C TYR A 70 -7.95 -3.70 4.90
N GLY A 71 -9.15 -4.15 5.35
CA GLY A 71 -10.16 -3.23 5.85
C GLY A 71 -10.72 -2.35 4.74
N ARG A 72 -10.39 -1.07 4.77
CA ARG A 72 -10.68 -0.14 3.67
C ARG A 72 -9.39 0.17 2.92
N ALA A 73 -9.40 -0.03 1.61
CA ALA A 73 -8.22 0.21 0.78
C ALA A 73 -8.58 0.88 -0.55
N ILE A 74 -7.62 1.65 -1.08
CA ILE A 74 -7.65 2.24 -2.42
C ILE A 74 -6.46 1.74 -3.21
N LEU A 75 -6.71 1.32 -4.45
CA LEU A 75 -5.70 1.02 -5.45
C LEU A 75 -5.65 2.14 -6.48
N VAL A 76 -4.44 2.65 -6.72
CA VAL A 76 -4.18 3.64 -7.78
C VAL A 76 -3.28 3.01 -8.83
N THR A 77 -3.79 2.88 -10.05
CA THR A 77 -3.03 2.38 -11.20
C THR A 77 -2.32 3.54 -11.90
N HIS A 78 -1.01 3.39 -12.08
CA HIS A 78 -0.11 4.40 -12.63
C HIS A 78 0.30 4.09 -14.08
N PRO A 79 0.59 5.12 -14.90
CA PRO A 79 0.98 4.92 -16.30
C PRO A 79 2.28 4.13 -16.51
N ASN A 80 3.12 4.03 -15.46
CA ASN A 80 4.40 3.31 -15.50
C ASN A 80 4.26 1.78 -15.32
N GLY A 81 3.03 1.26 -15.26
CA GLY A 81 2.75 -0.17 -15.13
C GLY A 81 2.81 -0.72 -13.71
N TYR A 82 2.73 0.16 -12.71
CA TYR A 82 2.58 -0.21 -11.31
C TYR A 82 1.26 0.29 -10.73
N THR A 83 0.83 -0.35 -9.65
CA THR A 83 -0.36 0.01 -8.88
C THR A 83 0.05 0.16 -7.41
N SER A 84 -0.21 1.32 -6.83
CA SER A 84 -0.06 1.53 -5.38
C SER A 84 -1.35 1.17 -4.65
N CYS A 85 -1.24 0.46 -3.52
CA CYS A 85 -2.35 0.08 -2.67
C CYS A 85 -2.17 0.73 -1.29
N TYR A 86 -3.17 1.51 -0.89
CA TYR A 86 -3.23 2.21 0.41
C TYR A 86 -4.26 1.53 1.28
N VAL A 87 -3.83 1.02 2.43
CA VAL A 87 -4.58 0.05 3.22
C VAL A 87 -4.86 0.60 4.64
N HIS A 88 -5.80 -0.03 5.35
CA HIS A 88 -6.25 0.32 6.70
C HIS A 88 -6.87 1.72 6.81
N LEU A 89 -7.45 2.22 5.72
CA LEU A 89 -8.02 3.56 5.64
C LEU A 89 -9.28 3.68 6.52
N ASN A 90 -9.57 4.90 6.97
CA ASN A 90 -10.79 5.20 7.70
C ASN A 90 -11.92 5.67 6.78
N ARG A 91 -11.60 6.55 5.81
CA ARG A 91 -12.59 7.15 4.92
C ARG A 91 -11.98 7.45 3.55
N PHE A 92 -12.74 7.20 2.51
CA PHE A 92 -12.42 7.62 1.15
C PHE A 92 -12.85 9.07 0.88
N THR A 93 -12.49 9.62 -0.30
CA THR A 93 -13.09 10.88 -0.75
C THR A 93 -14.60 10.72 -0.94
N PRO A 94 -15.40 11.81 -0.84
CA PRO A 94 -16.86 11.73 -0.96
C PRO A 94 -17.35 11.02 -2.23
N GLN A 95 -16.66 11.20 -3.36
CA GLN A 95 -17.01 10.57 -4.63
C GLN A 95 -16.81 9.06 -4.59
N ILE A 96 -15.71 8.59 -4.04
CA ILE A 96 -15.42 7.16 -3.89
C ILE A 96 -16.34 6.53 -2.84
N GLU A 97 -16.61 7.23 -1.72
CA GLU A 97 -17.61 6.77 -0.72
C GLU A 97 -18.99 6.57 -1.35
N ALA A 98 -19.42 7.51 -2.19
CA ALA A 98 -20.72 7.41 -2.86
C ALA A 98 -20.77 6.20 -3.82
N ALA A 99 -19.70 5.96 -4.59
CA ALA A 99 -19.61 4.82 -5.50
C ALA A 99 -19.62 3.48 -4.73
N VAL A 100 -18.82 3.37 -3.67
CA VAL A 100 -18.78 2.18 -2.80
C VAL A 100 -20.16 1.93 -2.18
N ARG A 101 -20.77 2.95 -1.58
CA ARG A 101 -22.09 2.83 -0.95
C ARG A 101 -23.17 2.43 -1.95
N LYS A 102 -23.17 3.02 -3.16
CA LYS A 102 -24.09 2.63 -4.24
C LYS A 102 -23.95 1.15 -4.56
N TRP A 103 -22.71 0.66 -4.72
CA TRP A 103 -22.45 -0.76 -5.00
C TRP A 103 -22.97 -1.65 -3.86
N GLN A 104 -22.64 -1.31 -2.59
CA GLN A 104 -23.06 -2.06 -1.41
C GLN A 104 -24.58 -2.20 -1.32
N TYR A 105 -25.33 -1.11 -1.53
CA TYR A 105 -26.80 -1.15 -1.53
C TYR A 105 -27.37 -1.95 -2.70
N GLN A 106 -26.79 -1.85 -3.87
CA GLN A 106 -27.23 -2.60 -5.06
C GLN A 106 -27.05 -4.11 -4.87
N HIS A 107 -25.98 -4.53 -4.18
CA HIS A 107 -25.64 -5.94 -4.00
C HIS A 107 -26.03 -6.48 -2.62
N GLN A 108 -26.56 -5.64 -1.72
CA GLN A 108 -26.91 -6.00 -0.34
C GLN A 108 -25.73 -6.64 0.41
N GLN A 109 -24.51 -6.14 0.20
CA GLN A 109 -23.27 -6.67 0.75
C GLN A 109 -22.44 -5.56 1.36
N PHE A 110 -21.88 -5.82 2.57
CA PHE A 110 -20.93 -4.90 3.22
C PHE A 110 -19.55 -4.97 2.58
N ALA A 111 -19.02 -6.18 2.42
CA ALA A 111 -17.70 -6.39 1.81
C ALA A 111 -17.79 -6.22 0.29
N CYS A 112 -16.87 -5.45 -0.27
CA CYS A 112 -16.83 -5.19 -1.70
C CYS A 112 -15.43 -4.87 -2.19
N ASP A 113 -15.22 -5.11 -3.48
CA ASP A 113 -14.09 -4.64 -4.26
C ASP A 113 -14.64 -3.96 -5.52
N VAL A 114 -14.86 -2.66 -5.42
CA VAL A 114 -15.46 -1.87 -6.50
C VAL A 114 -14.38 -1.46 -7.48
N LYS A 115 -14.47 -1.97 -8.72
CA LYS A 115 -13.53 -1.65 -9.80
C LYS A 115 -14.00 -0.42 -10.58
N PHE A 116 -13.04 0.43 -10.92
CA PHE A 116 -13.26 1.64 -11.72
C PHE A 116 -12.48 1.59 -13.02
N ARG A 117 -13.03 2.24 -14.05
CA ARG A 117 -12.40 2.29 -15.38
C ARG A 117 -11.31 3.36 -15.44
N PRO A 118 -10.32 3.21 -16.33
CA PRO A 118 -9.38 4.29 -16.63
C PRO A 118 -10.11 5.60 -16.95
N GLY A 119 -9.71 6.70 -16.29
CA GLY A 119 -10.31 8.02 -16.48
C GLY A 119 -11.58 8.31 -15.67
N GLU A 120 -12.17 7.34 -14.97
CA GLU A 120 -13.36 7.55 -14.13
C GLU A 120 -13.03 8.38 -12.88
N PHE A 121 -11.93 8.05 -12.19
CA PHE A 121 -11.41 8.80 -11.05
C PHE A 121 -9.92 9.09 -11.24
N PRO A 122 -9.56 10.04 -12.12
CA PRO A 122 -8.17 10.41 -12.33
C PRO A 122 -7.60 11.08 -11.08
N VAL A 123 -6.33 10.81 -10.78
CA VAL A 123 -5.61 11.44 -9.68
C VAL A 123 -4.25 11.95 -10.12
N LYS A 124 -3.80 13.01 -9.50
CA LYS A 124 -2.46 13.58 -9.65
C LYS A 124 -1.57 13.20 -8.47
N LYS A 125 -0.27 13.17 -8.69
CA LYS A 125 0.71 13.05 -7.61
C LYS A 125 0.46 14.12 -6.55
N GLY A 126 0.40 13.73 -5.29
CA GLY A 126 0.11 14.61 -4.16
C GLY A 126 -1.38 14.99 -4.02
N GLN A 127 -2.26 14.43 -4.83
CA GLN A 127 -3.71 14.62 -4.66
C GLN A 127 -4.22 13.81 -3.47
N PHE A 128 -5.04 14.45 -2.62
CA PHE A 128 -5.75 13.77 -1.52
C PHE A 128 -6.70 12.69 -2.04
N ILE A 129 -6.60 11.48 -1.48
CA ILE A 129 -7.41 10.31 -1.90
C ILE A 129 -8.19 9.68 -0.76
N ALA A 130 -7.72 9.79 0.48
CA ALA A 130 -8.35 9.14 1.63
C ALA A 130 -7.87 9.74 2.96
N LEU A 131 -8.48 9.30 4.04
CA LEU A 131 -8.01 9.49 5.41
C LEU A 131 -7.46 8.17 5.96
N SER A 132 -6.32 8.24 6.66
CA SER A 132 -5.71 7.09 7.36
C SER A 132 -6.63 6.54 8.45
N GLY A 133 -6.43 5.29 8.82
CA GLY A 133 -7.27 4.64 9.81
C GLY A 133 -6.60 3.51 10.56
N ASN A 134 -7.46 2.58 10.99
CA ASN A 134 -7.10 1.36 11.70
C ASN A 134 -8.11 0.24 11.37
N THR A 135 -8.58 0.18 10.12
CA THR A 135 -9.58 -0.81 9.68
C THR A 135 -8.92 -2.12 9.26
N GLY A 136 -9.69 -3.20 9.19
CA GLY A 136 -9.18 -4.51 8.81
C GLY A 136 -8.31 -5.17 9.90
N SER A 137 -7.31 -5.94 9.47
CA SER A 137 -6.39 -6.65 10.37
C SER A 137 -5.22 -5.77 10.79
N SER A 138 -5.50 -4.66 11.48
CA SER A 138 -4.51 -3.70 11.97
C SER A 138 -4.48 -3.67 13.50
N GLN A 139 -3.28 -3.55 14.08
CA GLN A 139 -3.06 -3.49 15.53
C GLN A 139 -3.00 -2.05 16.07
N GLY A 140 -3.00 -1.05 15.21
CA GLY A 140 -2.94 0.37 15.58
C GLY A 140 -2.95 1.28 14.35
N PRO A 141 -3.23 2.59 14.50
CA PRO A 141 -3.31 3.51 13.38
C PRO A 141 -2.00 3.59 12.59
N HIS A 142 -2.07 3.29 11.30
CA HIS A 142 -0.96 3.41 10.34
C HIS A 142 -1.51 3.36 8.91
N ILE A 143 -0.66 3.62 7.93
CA ILE A 143 -0.93 3.36 6.52
C ILE A 143 -0.04 2.20 6.10
N HIS A 144 -0.63 1.10 5.68
CA HIS A 144 0.09 0.06 4.97
C HIS A 144 0.07 0.39 3.48
N LEU A 145 1.26 0.51 2.88
CA LEU A 145 1.44 0.86 1.47
C LEU A 145 2.11 -0.31 0.73
N GLU A 146 1.47 -0.79 -0.33
CA GLU A 146 2.03 -1.81 -1.22
C GLU A 146 2.27 -1.25 -2.63
N MET A 147 3.22 -1.85 -3.34
CA MET A 147 3.45 -1.61 -4.76
C MET A 147 3.32 -2.91 -5.53
N HIS A 148 2.39 -2.94 -6.48
CA HIS A 148 2.11 -4.11 -7.31
C HIS A 148 2.53 -3.85 -8.75
N LYS A 149 3.05 -4.87 -9.43
CA LYS A 149 3.10 -4.83 -10.89
C LYS A 149 1.69 -4.98 -11.44
N THR A 150 1.19 -4.00 -12.17
CA THR A 150 -0.20 -3.98 -12.65
C THR A 150 -0.58 -5.20 -13.47
N THR A 151 0.37 -5.78 -14.23
CA THR A 151 0.10 -6.88 -15.16
C THR A 151 -0.04 -8.26 -14.51
N ASN A 152 0.56 -8.49 -13.34
CA ASN A 152 0.60 -9.81 -12.70
C ASN A 152 0.40 -9.79 -11.19
N GLY A 153 0.25 -8.60 -10.58
CA GLY A 153 0.01 -8.44 -9.14
C GLY A 153 1.23 -8.70 -8.25
N ASN A 154 2.42 -8.96 -8.81
CA ASN A 154 3.62 -9.20 -8.01
C ASN A 154 3.95 -7.97 -7.15
N LEU A 155 4.27 -8.23 -5.90
CA LEU A 155 4.67 -7.21 -4.93
C LEU A 155 6.12 -6.76 -5.13
N TYR A 156 6.35 -5.48 -4.95
CA TYR A 156 7.65 -4.83 -4.98
C TYR A 156 7.83 -3.98 -3.74
N ASP A 157 9.06 -3.91 -3.24
CA ASP A 157 9.40 -3.04 -2.12
C ASP A 157 9.07 -1.58 -2.44
N PRO A 158 8.12 -0.96 -1.70
CA PRO A 158 7.74 0.44 -1.92
C PRO A 158 8.88 1.43 -1.75
N LEU A 159 9.92 1.10 -0.97
CA LEU A 159 11.08 1.97 -0.77
C LEU A 159 11.87 2.22 -2.06
N ASN A 160 11.80 1.30 -3.03
CA ASN A 160 12.40 1.51 -4.35
C ASN A 160 11.75 2.67 -5.12
N PHE A 161 10.49 3.00 -4.82
CA PHE A 161 9.72 4.07 -5.43
C PHE A 161 9.78 5.37 -4.62
N LEU A 162 9.97 5.28 -3.30
CA LEU A 162 9.97 6.41 -2.36
C LEU A 162 11.40 6.89 -2.03
N LYS A 163 12.34 6.74 -2.95
CA LYS A 163 13.74 7.17 -2.76
C LYS A 163 13.83 8.65 -2.39
N GLY A 164 14.54 8.94 -1.29
CA GLY A 164 14.72 10.30 -0.77
C GLY A 164 13.56 10.84 0.07
N ILE A 165 12.42 10.15 0.12
CA ILE A 165 11.28 10.51 0.97
C ILE A 165 11.45 9.87 2.36
N VAL A 166 11.78 8.58 2.40
CA VAL A 166 12.13 7.89 3.64
C VAL A 166 13.60 8.11 3.93
N LYS A 167 13.89 8.77 5.05
CA LYS A 167 15.26 9.05 5.51
C LYS A 167 15.63 8.08 6.63
N ASP A 168 15.92 6.83 6.29
CA ASP A 168 16.57 5.89 7.20
C ASP A 168 18.05 5.75 6.85
N LYS A 169 18.90 6.02 7.81
CA LYS A 169 20.36 5.89 7.72
C LYS A 169 20.89 4.89 8.73
N THR A 170 20.02 4.23 9.47
CA THR A 170 20.40 3.28 10.54
C THR A 170 20.75 1.95 9.88
N ALA A 171 21.98 1.52 10.03
CA ALA A 171 22.40 0.19 9.59
C ALA A 171 21.68 -0.89 10.42
N PRO A 172 21.19 -1.97 9.81
CA PRO A 172 20.60 -3.07 10.56
C PRO A 172 21.63 -3.73 11.47
N ALA A 173 21.22 -4.06 12.70
CA ALA A 173 22.02 -4.82 13.64
C ALA A 173 21.46 -6.24 13.79
N VAL A 174 22.32 -7.25 13.61
CA VAL A 174 21.93 -8.65 13.84
C VAL A 174 22.21 -9.00 15.29
N TYR A 175 21.14 -9.18 16.08
CA TYR A 175 21.25 -9.53 17.50
C TYR A 175 21.23 -11.04 17.75
N SER A 176 20.61 -11.82 16.87
CA SER A 176 20.56 -13.27 16.98
C SER A 176 20.28 -13.92 15.64
N PHE A 177 20.73 -15.15 15.49
CA PHE A 177 20.39 -16.05 14.38
C PHE A 177 19.72 -17.29 14.95
N LYS A 178 18.56 -17.68 14.40
CA LYS A 178 17.87 -18.93 14.74
C LYS A 178 17.63 -19.72 13.49
N SER A 179 18.07 -20.97 13.45
CA SER A 179 17.73 -21.93 12.40
C SER A 179 16.69 -22.92 12.94
N TYR A 180 15.74 -23.28 12.09
CA TYR A 180 14.73 -24.28 12.39
C TYR A 180 14.90 -25.41 11.38
N PRO A 181 15.16 -26.68 11.82
CA PRO A 181 15.22 -27.79 10.90
C PRO A 181 13.83 -27.99 10.26
N GLN A 182 13.80 -28.23 8.96
CA GLN A 182 12.57 -28.70 8.31
C GLN A 182 12.27 -30.13 8.75
N PRO A 183 11.02 -30.49 9.06
CA PRO A 183 10.65 -31.86 9.36
C PRO A 183 11.03 -32.79 8.19
N GLY A 184 11.90 -33.77 8.45
CA GLY A 184 12.32 -34.78 7.49
C GLY A 184 13.64 -34.52 6.74
N GLU A 185 14.30 -33.39 6.91
CA GLU A 185 15.60 -33.10 6.32
C GLU A 185 16.67 -32.84 7.39
N GLY A 186 17.68 -33.73 7.40
CA GLY A 186 19.01 -33.55 7.95
C GLY A 186 19.12 -33.07 9.41
N VAL A 187 19.68 -33.93 10.23
CA VAL A 187 20.18 -33.55 11.54
C VAL A 187 21.55 -32.89 11.33
N PHE A 188 21.69 -31.59 11.66
CA PHE A 188 23.01 -30.99 11.85
C PHE A 188 23.66 -31.67 13.06
N GLN A 189 24.64 -32.53 12.83
CA GLN A 189 25.48 -33.06 13.90
C GLN A 189 26.37 -31.90 14.38
N HIS A 190 26.25 -31.56 15.66
CA HIS A 190 27.24 -30.74 16.34
C HIS A 190 28.54 -31.55 16.44
N SER A 191 29.57 -31.06 15.78
CA SER A 191 30.96 -31.46 16.06
C SER A 191 31.53 -30.66 17.23
#